data_5724a41275bd2b3a32552b784b3eb2fd
#
_entry.id   5724a41275bd2b3a32552b784b3eb2fd
#
_cell.length_a   1.000
_cell.length_b   1.000
_cell.length_c   1.000
_cell.angle_alpha   90.00
_cell.angle_beta   90.00
_cell.angle_gamma   90.00
#
_symmetry.space_group_name_H-M   'P 1'
#
loop_
_entity.id
_entity.type
_entity.pdbx_description
1 polymer ?
#
loop_
_entity_poly.entity_id
_entity_poly.type
_entity_poly.pdbx_seq_one_letter_code
_entity_poly.pdbx_strand_id
1 'polypeptide(L)'
;MRNSFPQFIFNRFRKNEAQLHELTYLFWECTLRCNLNCRHCGSDCSADSTAKDLPFDDFLRAILPLQKAYKKNSITIAITGGEPLMREDLPQCGRLLRENGFLWGMVTNGYGYTPEIHGKLLAAGMGSVTLSLDGLESSHNWLRANGQSFARAVQALDLIAAANHLVYDVVTCVNGRNIGELEAVMEFLIARKAKAWRLFTISPIGRAAGNEDMSLRPEQLKRLMDFIAQARADGRIQVTFSCEAYLGKYERKVRDSYFFCRAGIQIASVLTDGSISACPNIDRSFVQGNIYRDDFLEVWNNRFEVMRDRRWTKTGICKGCDAYKNCDGGALHLWDEKRDAIMSCIHQQLNPSRQSEPASYS
;
A
#
# COMPACT_ATOMS: atom_id res chain seq x y z
N MET A 1 17.02 -13.08 17.76
CA MET A 1 16.13 -12.68 18.88
C MET A 1 15.40 -11.41 18.46
N ARG A 2 14.09 -11.49 18.19
CA ARG A 2 13.28 -10.30 17.85
C ARG A 2 13.02 -9.54 19.15
N ASN A 3 13.72 -8.41 19.37
CA ASN A 3 13.51 -7.55 20.52
C ASN A 3 12.05 -7.08 20.56
N SER A 4 11.29 -7.57 21.54
CA SER A 4 9.88 -7.26 21.67
C SER A 4 9.71 -6.03 22.55
N PHE A 5 9.70 -4.85 21.92
CA PHE A 5 9.22 -3.68 22.64
C PHE A 5 7.75 -3.90 23.06
N PRO A 6 7.39 -3.62 24.32
CA PRO A 6 5.99 -3.63 24.75
C PRO A 6 5.13 -2.65 23.94
N GLN A 7 3.84 -2.97 23.78
CA GLN A 7 2.89 -2.13 23.02
C GLN A 7 2.86 -0.66 23.48
N PHE A 8 3.00 -0.42 24.79
CA PHE A 8 2.97 0.95 25.31
C PHE A 8 4.18 1.80 24.88
N ILE A 9 5.37 1.19 24.74
CA ILE A 9 6.57 1.84 24.21
C ILE A 9 6.35 2.16 22.73
N PHE A 10 5.77 1.22 21.99
CA PHE A 10 5.44 1.44 20.59
C PHE A 10 4.41 2.57 20.39
N ASN A 11 3.42 2.67 21.27
CA ASN A 11 2.45 3.76 21.24
C ASN A 11 3.11 5.13 21.49
N ARG A 12 4.13 5.19 22.36
CA ARG A 12 4.92 6.40 22.56
C ARG A 12 5.79 6.72 21.32
N PHE A 13 6.41 5.71 20.76
CA PHE A 13 7.15 5.84 19.49
C PHE A 13 6.27 6.42 18.39
N ARG A 14 5.05 5.90 18.16
CA ARG A 14 4.13 6.45 17.16
C ARG A 14 3.83 7.94 17.37
N LYS A 15 3.63 8.36 18.62
CA LYS A 15 3.39 9.78 18.94
C LYS A 15 4.59 10.65 18.61
N ASN A 16 5.79 10.19 18.93
CA ASN A 16 7.02 10.90 18.57
C ASN A 16 7.17 11.00 17.04
N GLU A 17 6.95 9.91 16.31
CA GLU A 17 6.99 9.92 14.84
C GLU A 17 5.99 10.92 14.24
N ALA A 18 4.77 11.01 14.79
CA ALA A 18 3.77 11.99 14.35
C ALA A 18 4.20 13.44 14.62
N GLN A 19 4.98 13.70 15.67
CA GLN A 19 5.54 15.03 15.97
C GLN A 19 6.72 15.36 15.06
N LEU A 20 7.64 14.42 14.85
CA LEU A 20 8.81 14.58 13.99
C LEU A 20 8.45 14.64 12.52
N HIS A 21 7.48 13.84 12.11
CA HIS A 21 6.94 13.68 10.75
C HIS A 21 8.00 13.76 9.64
N GLU A 22 9.12 13.07 9.82
CA GLU A 22 10.17 13.01 8.81
C GLU A 22 9.71 12.23 7.58
N LEU A 23 9.70 12.89 6.42
CA LEU A 23 9.33 12.26 5.16
C LEU A 23 10.41 11.27 4.72
N THR A 24 10.03 9.99 4.57
CA THR A 24 10.95 8.94 4.12
C THR A 24 10.48 8.25 2.84
N TYR A 25 9.20 8.39 2.50
CA TYR A 25 8.58 7.71 1.37
C TYR A 25 7.57 8.63 0.67
N LEU A 26 7.73 8.82 -0.62
CA LEU A 26 6.85 9.66 -1.42
C LEU A 26 6.31 8.87 -2.61
N PHE A 27 5.00 8.68 -2.66
CA PHE A 27 4.34 8.13 -3.82
C PHE A 27 4.22 9.18 -4.93
N TRP A 28 4.56 8.78 -6.13
CA TRP A 28 4.23 9.50 -7.34
C TRP A 28 3.20 8.69 -8.13
N GLU A 29 1.93 9.13 -8.11
CA GLU A 29 0.89 8.59 -8.98
C GLU A 29 1.08 9.20 -10.37
N CYS A 30 1.94 8.57 -11.17
CA CYS A 30 2.47 9.17 -12.40
C CYS A 30 1.48 9.16 -13.58
N THR A 31 0.46 8.28 -13.55
CA THR A 31 -0.56 8.09 -14.60
C THR A 31 -1.79 7.37 -14.02
N LEU A 32 -2.97 7.57 -14.58
CA LEU A 32 -4.15 6.74 -14.36
C LEU A 32 -4.40 5.75 -15.51
N ARG A 33 -3.56 5.76 -16.56
CA ARG A 33 -3.62 4.74 -17.62
C ARG A 33 -3.10 3.41 -17.10
N CYS A 34 -3.79 2.32 -17.46
CA CYS A 34 -3.42 0.96 -17.08
C CYS A 34 -3.73 0.00 -18.22
N ASN A 35 -2.84 -0.95 -18.46
CA ASN A 35 -3.04 -2.02 -19.45
C ASN A 35 -3.94 -3.17 -18.96
N LEU A 36 -4.46 -3.09 -17.73
CA LEU A 36 -5.40 -4.03 -17.13
C LEU A 36 -6.64 -3.31 -16.60
N ASN A 37 -7.75 -4.05 -16.46
CA ASN A 37 -9.01 -3.55 -15.90
C ASN A 37 -9.42 -4.38 -14.67
N CYS A 38 -8.57 -4.37 -13.64
CA CYS A 38 -8.71 -5.20 -12.45
C CYS A 38 -10.02 -4.95 -11.72
N ARG A 39 -10.72 -6.03 -11.30
CA ARG A 39 -12.02 -5.98 -10.61
C ARG A 39 -11.98 -5.26 -9.24
N HIS A 40 -10.80 -5.20 -8.62
CA HIS A 40 -10.57 -4.63 -7.29
C HIS A 40 -9.86 -3.27 -7.31
N CYS A 41 -9.72 -2.62 -8.46
CA CYS A 41 -8.96 -1.38 -8.56
C CYS A 41 -9.61 -0.24 -7.77
N GLY A 42 -8.92 0.24 -6.73
CA GLY A 42 -9.40 1.35 -5.90
C GLY A 42 -9.34 2.71 -6.59
N SER A 43 -8.39 2.91 -7.53
CA SER A 43 -8.22 4.16 -8.27
C SER A 43 -8.98 4.19 -9.62
N ASP A 44 -9.75 3.15 -9.92
CA ASP A 44 -10.53 3.01 -11.17
C ASP A 44 -9.72 3.24 -12.46
N CYS A 45 -8.46 2.83 -12.46
CA CYS A 45 -7.54 2.97 -13.58
C CYS A 45 -7.92 2.02 -14.73
N SER A 46 -7.79 2.50 -15.98
CA SER A 46 -8.09 1.74 -17.20
C SER A 46 -7.23 2.17 -18.38
N ALA A 47 -7.28 1.42 -19.48
CA ALA A 47 -6.61 1.79 -20.72
C ALA A 47 -7.22 3.06 -21.34
N ASP A 48 -8.50 3.26 -21.13
CA ASP A 48 -9.30 4.36 -21.70
C ASP A 48 -9.33 5.60 -20.79
N SER A 49 -8.48 5.64 -19.75
CA SER A 49 -8.40 6.82 -18.88
C SER A 49 -8.03 8.06 -19.70
N THR A 50 -8.89 9.08 -19.62
CA THR A 50 -8.68 10.39 -20.26
C THR A 50 -7.87 11.35 -19.38
N ALA A 51 -7.54 10.96 -18.15
CA ALA A 51 -6.71 11.75 -17.27
C ALA A 51 -5.31 11.92 -17.87
N LYS A 52 -4.82 13.15 -17.88
CA LYS A 52 -3.46 13.44 -18.33
C LYS A 52 -2.46 12.89 -17.31
N ASP A 53 -1.36 12.34 -17.80
CA ASP A 53 -0.22 11.98 -16.96
C ASP A 53 0.33 13.24 -16.27
N LEU A 54 0.74 13.13 -15.01
CA LEU A 54 1.47 14.22 -14.36
C LEU A 54 2.83 14.39 -15.05
N PRO A 55 3.13 15.57 -15.62
CA PRO A 55 4.43 15.83 -16.23
C PRO A 55 5.56 15.62 -15.22
N PHE A 56 6.59 14.86 -15.61
CA PHE A 56 7.69 14.55 -14.68
C PHE A 56 8.43 15.79 -14.21
N ASP A 57 8.63 16.76 -15.10
CA ASP A 57 9.34 18.02 -14.76
C ASP A 57 8.58 18.84 -13.70
N ASP A 58 7.24 18.80 -13.71
CA ASP A 58 6.43 19.46 -12.69
C ASP A 58 6.53 18.75 -11.36
N PHE A 59 6.46 17.40 -11.38
CA PHE A 59 6.69 16.59 -10.19
C PHE A 59 8.09 16.82 -9.61
N LEU A 60 9.13 16.70 -10.43
CA LEU A 60 10.52 16.88 -9.99
C LEU A 60 10.73 18.27 -9.40
N ARG A 61 10.25 19.33 -10.07
CA ARG A 61 10.35 20.71 -9.60
C ARG A 61 9.73 20.87 -8.21
N ALA A 62 8.56 20.26 -7.99
CA ALA A 62 7.86 20.35 -6.71
C ALA A 62 8.62 19.66 -5.55
N ILE A 63 9.36 18.58 -5.82
CA ILE A 63 10.06 17.82 -4.78
C ILE A 63 11.55 18.21 -4.61
N LEU A 64 12.15 18.97 -5.53
CA LEU A 64 13.55 19.40 -5.43
C LEU A 64 13.88 20.13 -4.11
N PRO A 65 13.01 20.96 -3.50
CA PRO A 65 13.27 21.56 -2.20
C PRO A 65 13.55 20.57 -1.08
N LEU A 66 13.04 19.31 -1.18
CA LEU A 66 13.30 18.26 -0.20
C LEU A 66 14.79 17.93 -0.05
N GLN A 67 15.61 18.13 -1.09
CA GLN A 67 17.06 17.87 -1.03
C GLN A 67 17.80 18.80 -0.08
N LYS A 68 17.25 19.98 0.18
CA LYS A 68 17.82 20.93 1.14
C LYS A 68 17.40 20.62 2.57
N ALA A 69 16.23 20.02 2.74
CA ALA A 69 15.62 19.68 4.03
C ALA A 69 16.04 18.28 4.53
N TYR A 70 16.34 17.37 3.64
CA TYR A 70 16.61 15.96 3.96
C TYR A 70 17.97 15.50 3.44
N LYS A 71 18.54 14.47 4.07
CA LYS A 71 19.80 13.86 3.61
C LYS A 71 19.61 13.22 2.23
N LYS A 72 20.65 13.29 1.40
CA LYS A 72 20.68 12.59 0.12
C LYS A 72 20.37 11.09 0.31
N ASN A 73 19.52 10.55 -0.54
CA ASN A 73 19.07 9.15 -0.53
C ASN A 73 18.28 8.73 0.74
N SER A 74 17.74 9.67 1.54
CA SER A 74 16.87 9.32 2.67
C SER A 74 15.40 9.20 2.28
N ILE A 75 14.99 9.73 1.13
CA ILE A 75 13.63 9.63 0.62
C ILE A 75 13.57 8.64 -0.54
N THR A 76 12.64 7.71 -0.47
CA THR A 76 12.32 6.78 -1.56
C THR A 76 11.09 7.26 -2.32
N ILE A 77 11.22 7.45 -3.62
CA ILE A 77 10.09 7.71 -4.52
C ILE A 77 9.51 6.38 -4.98
N ALA A 78 8.25 6.10 -4.63
CA ALA A 78 7.52 4.94 -5.13
C ALA A 78 6.65 5.36 -6.31
N ILE A 79 7.04 4.96 -7.50
CA ILE A 79 6.28 5.26 -8.71
C ILE A 79 5.12 4.29 -8.81
N THR A 80 3.91 4.85 -8.88
CA THR A 80 2.64 4.12 -8.93
C THR A 80 1.66 4.84 -9.84
N GLY A 81 0.39 4.46 -9.78
CA GLY A 81 -0.68 5.05 -10.57
C GLY A 81 -1.64 3.96 -11.04
N GLY A 82 -2.00 3.97 -12.33
CA GLY A 82 -2.54 2.81 -13.01
C GLY A 82 -1.44 1.75 -13.15
N GLU A 83 -0.70 1.81 -14.24
CA GLU A 83 0.52 1.01 -14.43
C GLU A 83 1.67 1.95 -14.86
N PRO A 84 2.74 2.08 -14.09
CA PRO A 84 3.86 2.97 -14.43
C PRO A 84 4.49 2.67 -15.79
N LEU A 85 4.51 1.41 -16.22
CA LEU A 85 5.06 0.99 -17.52
C LEU A 85 4.24 1.47 -18.73
N MET A 86 3.09 2.12 -18.52
CA MET A 86 2.37 2.86 -19.56
C MET A 86 3.06 4.17 -19.94
N ARG A 87 4.07 4.61 -19.16
CA ARG A 87 4.90 5.77 -19.44
C ARG A 87 6.18 5.35 -20.19
N GLU A 88 6.38 5.86 -21.38
CA GLU A 88 7.57 5.58 -22.19
C GLU A 88 8.82 6.24 -21.60
N ASP A 89 8.66 7.38 -20.92
CA ASP A 89 9.73 8.16 -20.29
C ASP A 89 10.16 7.63 -18.89
N LEU A 90 9.54 6.57 -18.39
CA LEU A 90 9.78 6.06 -17.03
C LEU A 90 11.26 5.80 -16.70
N PRO A 91 12.09 5.18 -17.57
CA PRO A 91 13.52 5.01 -17.30
C PRO A 91 14.27 6.34 -17.20
N GLN A 92 13.88 7.36 -18.00
CA GLN A 92 14.47 8.69 -17.90
C GLN A 92 14.08 9.37 -16.58
N CYS A 93 12.83 9.29 -16.17
CA CYS A 93 12.35 9.79 -14.89
C CYS A 93 13.16 9.17 -13.73
N GLY A 94 13.30 7.85 -13.74
CA GLY A 94 14.07 7.13 -12.71
C GLY A 94 15.53 7.56 -12.62
N ARG A 95 16.21 7.73 -13.76
CA ARG A 95 17.59 8.25 -13.81
C ARG A 95 17.69 9.65 -13.20
N LEU A 96 16.80 10.56 -13.59
CA LEU A 96 16.78 11.93 -13.08
C LEU A 96 16.50 11.98 -11.57
N LEU A 97 15.62 11.12 -11.05
CA LEU A 97 15.42 10.96 -9.59
C LEU A 97 16.73 10.59 -8.89
N ARG A 98 17.47 9.61 -9.42
CA ARG A 98 18.78 9.19 -8.86
C ARG A 98 19.83 10.29 -8.90
N GLU A 99 19.96 10.98 -10.01
CA GLU A 99 20.87 12.10 -10.20
C GLU A 99 20.58 13.22 -9.19
N ASN A 100 19.29 13.42 -8.89
CA ASN A 100 18.82 14.38 -7.91
C ASN A 100 18.78 13.83 -6.46
N GLY A 101 19.40 12.69 -6.15
CA GLY A 101 19.59 12.20 -4.78
C GLY A 101 18.38 11.55 -4.15
N PHE A 102 17.42 11.09 -4.94
CA PHE A 102 16.31 10.26 -4.48
C PHE A 102 16.56 8.79 -4.78
N LEU A 103 16.21 7.91 -3.84
CA LEU A 103 16.01 6.50 -4.15
C LEU A 103 14.69 6.35 -4.87
N TRP A 104 14.55 5.33 -5.73
CA TRP A 104 13.27 5.08 -6.36
C TRP A 104 13.00 3.60 -6.62
N GLY A 105 11.74 3.29 -6.69
CA GLY A 105 11.20 2.00 -7.06
C GLY A 105 9.81 2.15 -7.64
N MET A 106 9.17 1.04 -7.99
CA MET A 106 7.81 1.07 -8.54
C MET A 106 6.93 -0.06 -8.04
N VAL A 107 5.62 0.14 -8.18
CA VAL A 107 4.59 -0.89 -8.05
C VAL A 107 4.10 -1.23 -9.46
N THR A 108 4.11 -2.51 -9.84
CA THR A 108 3.71 -2.94 -11.18
C THR A 108 2.82 -4.18 -11.15
N ASN A 109 1.94 -4.28 -12.14
CA ASN A 109 1.19 -5.50 -12.39
C ASN A 109 2.00 -6.55 -13.17
N GLY A 110 3.21 -6.21 -13.64
CA GLY A 110 4.12 -7.10 -14.36
C GLY A 110 3.77 -7.38 -15.81
N TYR A 111 2.60 -6.94 -16.31
CA TYR A 111 2.12 -7.30 -17.65
C TYR A 111 3.04 -6.81 -18.77
N GLY A 112 3.56 -5.59 -18.65
CA GLY A 112 4.51 -4.99 -19.60
C GLY A 112 5.99 -5.14 -19.21
N TYR A 113 6.31 -5.94 -18.19
CA TYR A 113 7.66 -6.07 -17.67
C TYR A 113 8.50 -7.07 -18.47
N THR A 114 9.17 -6.60 -19.53
CA THR A 114 10.00 -7.42 -20.42
C THR A 114 11.47 -7.40 -20.01
N PRO A 115 12.32 -8.33 -20.51
CA PRO A 115 13.78 -8.29 -20.28
C PRO A 115 14.41 -6.96 -20.70
N GLU A 116 13.94 -6.36 -21.78
CA GLU A 116 14.44 -5.07 -22.27
C GLU A 116 14.13 -3.96 -21.26
N ILE A 117 12.86 -3.85 -20.83
CA ILE A 117 12.45 -2.82 -19.87
C ILE A 117 13.10 -3.04 -18.52
N HIS A 118 13.25 -4.29 -18.06
CA HIS A 118 14.01 -4.65 -16.86
C HIS A 118 15.42 -4.07 -16.89
N GLY A 119 16.17 -4.29 -17.98
CA GLY A 119 17.51 -3.76 -18.15
C GLY A 119 17.55 -2.22 -18.12
N LYS A 120 16.60 -1.55 -18.79
CA LYS A 120 16.50 -0.08 -18.81
C LYS A 120 16.21 0.50 -17.43
N LEU A 121 15.32 -0.14 -16.64
CA LEU A 121 14.97 0.30 -15.29
C LEU A 121 16.12 0.13 -14.31
N LEU A 122 16.84 -1.00 -14.38
CA LEU A 122 18.04 -1.22 -13.57
C LEU A 122 19.15 -0.22 -13.92
N ALA A 123 19.40 0.02 -15.19
CA ALA A 123 20.37 1.04 -15.65
C ALA A 123 20.00 2.46 -15.21
N ALA A 124 18.70 2.74 -15.04
CA ALA A 124 18.18 3.99 -14.48
C ALA A 124 18.27 4.06 -12.96
N GLY A 125 18.78 3.02 -12.29
CA GLY A 125 18.98 2.99 -10.84
C GLY A 125 17.76 2.60 -10.02
N MET A 126 16.83 1.82 -10.58
CA MET A 126 15.72 1.24 -9.82
C MET A 126 16.25 0.37 -8.67
N GLY A 127 15.90 0.75 -7.44
CA GLY A 127 16.35 0.04 -6.23
C GLY A 127 15.32 -0.92 -5.65
N SER A 128 14.03 -0.72 -5.96
CA SER A 128 12.97 -1.59 -5.43
C SER A 128 11.80 -1.76 -6.40
N VAL A 129 11.11 -2.90 -6.28
CA VAL A 129 9.89 -3.18 -7.03
C VAL A 129 8.91 -4.00 -6.20
N THR A 130 7.64 -3.63 -6.25
CA THR A 130 6.53 -4.42 -5.74
C THR A 130 5.77 -5.00 -6.93
N LEU A 131 5.70 -6.33 -7.00
CA LEU A 131 5.01 -7.04 -8.07
C LEU A 131 3.67 -7.60 -7.58
N SER A 132 2.62 -7.35 -8.33
CA SER A 132 1.28 -7.89 -8.04
C SER A 132 1.12 -9.32 -8.57
N LEU A 133 0.78 -10.26 -7.68
CA LEU A 133 0.38 -11.63 -8.02
C LEU A 133 -0.70 -12.11 -7.05
N ASP A 134 -1.96 -12.23 -7.53
CA ASP A 134 -3.13 -12.40 -6.66
C ASP A 134 -3.66 -13.83 -6.56
N GLY A 135 -2.84 -14.83 -6.71
CA GLY A 135 -3.20 -16.22 -6.66
C GLY A 135 -2.57 -17.03 -7.77
N LEU A 136 -3.02 -18.26 -7.97
CA LEU A 136 -2.68 -19.06 -9.14
C LEU A 136 -3.42 -18.54 -10.39
N GLU A 137 -3.13 -19.10 -11.54
CA GLU A 137 -3.54 -18.57 -12.85
C GLU A 137 -5.02 -18.21 -12.93
N SER A 138 -5.92 -19.09 -12.50
CA SER A 138 -7.37 -18.86 -12.61
C SER A 138 -7.82 -17.66 -11.76
N SER A 139 -7.40 -17.60 -10.50
CA SER A 139 -7.79 -16.54 -9.57
C SER A 139 -7.13 -15.22 -9.89
N HIS A 140 -5.85 -15.24 -10.27
CA HIS A 140 -5.13 -14.05 -10.70
C HIS A 140 -5.76 -13.44 -11.97
N ASN A 141 -5.93 -14.24 -13.01
CA ASN A 141 -6.50 -13.77 -14.28
C ASN A 141 -7.93 -13.24 -14.13
N TRP A 142 -8.73 -13.90 -13.26
CA TRP A 142 -10.08 -13.41 -12.94
C TRP A 142 -10.03 -12.03 -12.26
N LEU A 143 -9.19 -11.86 -11.21
CA LEU A 143 -9.12 -10.59 -10.47
C LEU A 143 -8.56 -9.46 -11.34
N ARG A 144 -7.58 -9.77 -12.20
CA ARG A 144 -6.96 -8.82 -13.14
C ARG A 144 -7.79 -8.60 -14.40
N ALA A 145 -8.88 -9.36 -14.60
CA ALA A 145 -9.75 -9.32 -15.79
C ALA A 145 -8.98 -9.50 -17.11
N ASN A 146 -7.94 -10.37 -17.13
CA ASN A 146 -7.11 -10.62 -18.28
C ASN A 146 -6.49 -12.02 -18.25
N GLY A 147 -6.76 -12.84 -19.29
CA GLY A 147 -6.34 -14.25 -19.35
C GLY A 147 -4.83 -14.47 -19.48
N GLN A 148 -4.04 -13.44 -19.78
CA GLN A 148 -2.58 -13.55 -19.90
C GLN A 148 -1.84 -12.93 -18.70
N SER A 149 -2.57 -12.30 -17.77
CA SER A 149 -1.97 -11.52 -16.68
C SER A 149 -1.06 -12.36 -15.80
N PHE A 150 -1.47 -13.59 -15.46
CA PHE A 150 -0.64 -14.48 -14.64
C PHE A 150 0.68 -14.85 -15.31
N ALA A 151 0.64 -15.28 -16.57
CA ALA A 151 1.85 -15.68 -17.32
C ALA A 151 2.84 -14.51 -17.42
N ARG A 152 2.35 -13.29 -17.65
CA ARG A 152 3.15 -12.08 -17.70
C ARG A 152 3.74 -11.70 -16.35
N ALA A 153 2.95 -11.74 -15.28
CA ALA A 153 3.44 -11.48 -13.93
C ALA A 153 4.49 -12.49 -13.49
N VAL A 154 4.34 -13.77 -13.88
CA VAL A 154 5.34 -14.81 -13.61
C VAL A 154 6.65 -14.56 -14.34
N GLN A 155 6.63 -14.17 -15.61
CA GLN A 155 7.83 -13.77 -16.34
C GLN A 155 8.53 -12.57 -15.67
N ALA A 156 7.77 -11.59 -15.22
CA ALA A 156 8.29 -10.46 -14.45
C ALA A 156 8.95 -10.92 -13.13
N LEU A 157 8.29 -11.84 -12.40
CA LEU A 157 8.83 -12.38 -11.15
C LEU A 157 10.18 -13.08 -11.38
N ASP A 158 10.32 -13.89 -12.43
CA ASP A 158 11.55 -14.61 -12.73
C ASP A 158 12.71 -13.63 -13.02
N LEU A 159 12.46 -12.54 -13.75
CA LEU A 159 13.45 -11.49 -13.99
C LEU A 159 13.82 -10.74 -12.71
N ILE A 160 12.86 -10.36 -11.90
CA ILE A 160 13.04 -9.63 -10.64
C ILE A 160 13.79 -10.49 -9.63
N ALA A 161 13.43 -11.77 -9.49
CA ALA A 161 14.07 -12.69 -8.55
C ALA A 161 15.53 -12.99 -8.92
N ALA A 162 15.89 -12.91 -10.19
CA ALA A 162 17.27 -13.08 -10.67
C ALA A 162 18.16 -11.85 -10.39
N ALA A 163 17.60 -10.67 -10.12
CA ALA A 163 18.33 -9.43 -9.86
C ALA A 163 18.75 -9.33 -8.39
N ASN A 164 19.97 -9.74 -8.06
CA ASN A 164 20.47 -9.87 -6.67
C ASN A 164 20.49 -8.58 -5.85
N HIS A 165 20.60 -7.42 -6.50
CA HIS A 165 20.68 -6.11 -5.82
C HIS A 165 19.32 -5.41 -5.67
N LEU A 166 18.27 -5.96 -6.25
CA LEU A 166 16.93 -5.38 -6.22
C LEU A 166 16.19 -5.79 -4.94
N VAL A 167 15.69 -4.81 -4.21
CA VAL A 167 14.75 -5.07 -3.10
C VAL A 167 13.37 -5.26 -3.70
N TYR A 168 12.72 -6.39 -3.40
CA TYR A 168 11.39 -6.61 -3.94
C TYR A 168 10.49 -7.41 -3.00
N ASP A 169 9.20 -7.24 -3.19
CA ASP A 169 8.18 -8.11 -2.64
C ASP A 169 7.11 -8.44 -3.68
N VAL A 170 6.47 -9.58 -3.50
CA VAL A 170 5.23 -9.92 -4.19
C VAL A 170 4.06 -9.48 -3.31
N VAL A 171 3.03 -8.88 -3.90
CA VAL A 171 1.80 -8.52 -3.20
C VAL A 171 0.62 -9.30 -3.73
N THR A 172 -0.24 -9.74 -2.81
CA THR A 172 -1.49 -10.45 -3.10
C THR A 172 -2.65 -9.77 -2.40
N CYS A 173 -3.65 -9.38 -3.17
CA CYS A 173 -4.95 -8.92 -2.68
C CYS A 173 -5.83 -10.16 -2.42
N VAL A 174 -6.01 -10.52 -1.14
CA VAL A 174 -6.74 -11.71 -0.73
C VAL A 174 -8.25 -11.44 -0.71
N ASN A 175 -9.01 -12.34 -1.31
CA ASN A 175 -10.45 -12.28 -1.43
C ASN A 175 -11.09 -13.69 -1.27
N GLY A 176 -12.42 -13.78 -1.35
CA GLY A 176 -13.14 -15.04 -1.17
C GLY A 176 -12.75 -16.14 -2.14
N ARG A 177 -12.21 -15.80 -3.33
CA ARG A 177 -11.85 -16.76 -4.37
C ARG A 177 -10.43 -17.34 -4.17
N ASN A 178 -9.45 -16.52 -3.78
CA ASN A 178 -8.05 -16.95 -3.67
C ASN A 178 -7.61 -17.36 -2.26
N ILE A 179 -8.44 -17.13 -1.22
CA ILE A 179 -8.12 -17.50 0.16
C ILE A 179 -7.83 -19.00 0.32
N GLY A 180 -8.41 -19.85 -0.55
CA GLY A 180 -8.18 -21.30 -0.57
C GLY A 180 -6.88 -21.73 -1.22
N GLU A 181 -6.16 -20.83 -1.91
CA GLU A 181 -4.96 -21.12 -2.71
C GLU A 181 -3.66 -20.70 -2.01
N LEU A 182 -3.72 -20.08 -0.83
CA LEU A 182 -2.56 -19.42 -0.23
C LEU A 182 -1.37 -20.35 0.00
N GLU A 183 -1.61 -21.60 0.43
CA GLU A 183 -0.56 -22.59 0.61
C GLU A 183 0.11 -22.94 -0.73
N ALA A 184 -0.68 -23.15 -1.78
CA ALA A 184 -0.16 -23.43 -3.12
C ALA A 184 0.58 -22.22 -3.72
N VAL A 185 0.09 -20.99 -3.49
CA VAL A 185 0.78 -19.77 -3.89
C VAL A 185 2.11 -19.62 -3.15
N MET A 186 2.18 -19.94 -1.86
CA MET A 186 3.42 -19.92 -1.09
C MET A 186 4.46 -20.86 -1.69
N GLU A 187 4.10 -22.12 -1.96
CA GLU A 187 5.01 -23.09 -2.59
C GLU A 187 5.45 -22.64 -4.00
N PHE A 188 4.53 -22.07 -4.77
CA PHE A 188 4.82 -21.52 -6.08
C PHE A 188 5.86 -20.38 -6.00
N LEU A 189 5.72 -19.47 -5.03
CA LEU A 189 6.65 -18.36 -4.82
C LEU A 189 8.02 -18.84 -4.33
N ILE A 190 8.05 -19.83 -3.42
CA ILE A 190 9.29 -20.43 -2.92
C ILE A 190 10.05 -21.12 -4.06
N ALA A 191 9.37 -21.89 -4.91
CA ALA A 191 9.98 -22.55 -6.06
C ALA A 191 10.60 -21.55 -7.04
N ARG A 192 10.08 -20.32 -7.12
CA ARG A 192 10.62 -19.20 -7.93
C ARG A 192 11.59 -18.30 -7.18
N LYS A 193 12.04 -18.71 -5.98
CA LYS A 193 13.01 -17.98 -5.16
C LYS A 193 12.55 -16.59 -4.74
N ALA A 194 11.22 -16.37 -4.64
CA ALA A 194 10.69 -15.14 -4.09
C ALA A 194 11.12 -14.98 -2.62
N LYS A 195 11.60 -13.78 -2.26
CA LYS A 195 12.14 -13.51 -0.90
C LYS A 195 11.11 -12.99 0.06
N ALA A 196 10.16 -12.20 -0.43
CA ALA A 196 9.16 -11.54 0.41
C ALA A 196 7.77 -11.57 -0.26
N TRP A 197 6.76 -11.82 0.56
CA TRP A 197 5.36 -11.88 0.16
C TRP A 197 4.48 -11.11 1.15
N ARG A 198 3.78 -10.11 0.66
CA ARG A 198 2.90 -9.25 1.45
C ARG A 198 1.45 -9.44 1.05
N LEU A 199 0.62 -9.69 2.05
CA LEU A 199 -0.80 -9.98 1.86
C LEU A 199 -1.64 -8.78 2.30
N PHE A 200 -2.64 -8.44 1.51
CA PHE A 200 -3.62 -7.39 1.74
C PHE A 200 -5.02 -7.95 1.75
N THR A 201 -5.96 -7.31 2.45
CA THR A 201 -7.37 -7.42 2.13
C THR A 201 -7.75 -6.39 1.06
N ILE A 202 -8.89 -6.55 0.42
CA ILE A 202 -9.38 -5.58 -0.56
C ILE A 202 -10.28 -4.59 0.17
N SER A 203 -9.94 -3.30 0.08
CA SER A 203 -10.77 -2.23 0.61
C SER A 203 -12.00 -2.01 -0.28
N PRO A 204 -13.18 -1.71 0.29
CA PRO A 204 -14.43 -1.54 -0.45
C PRO A 204 -14.51 -0.16 -1.13
N ILE A 205 -13.51 0.16 -1.98
CA ILE A 205 -13.40 1.43 -2.72
C ILE A 205 -13.22 1.17 -4.22
N GLY A 206 -13.49 2.18 -5.05
CA GLY A 206 -13.37 2.07 -6.50
C GLY A 206 -14.22 0.92 -7.06
N ARG A 207 -13.67 0.09 -7.95
CA ARG A 207 -14.39 -1.05 -8.54
C ARG A 207 -14.69 -2.19 -7.57
N ALA A 208 -14.06 -2.23 -6.41
CA ALA A 208 -14.39 -3.19 -5.36
C ALA A 208 -15.62 -2.76 -4.52
N ALA A 209 -16.04 -1.52 -4.61
CA ALA A 209 -17.18 -1.01 -3.84
C ALA A 209 -18.48 -1.78 -4.21
N GLY A 210 -19.19 -2.25 -3.17
CA GLY A 210 -20.45 -2.99 -3.36
C GLY A 210 -20.32 -4.42 -3.89
N ASN A 211 -19.10 -4.95 -4.05
CA ASN A 211 -18.86 -6.32 -4.50
C ASN A 211 -18.43 -7.22 -3.32
N GLU A 212 -19.35 -8.03 -2.82
CA GLU A 212 -19.12 -8.91 -1.68
C GLU A 212 -18.04 -9.98 -1.93
N ASP A 213 -17.82 -10.41 -3.18
CA ASP A 213 -16.78 -11.37 -3.54
C ASP A 213 -15.36 -10.84 -3.28
N MET A 214 -15.21 -9.52 -3.20
CA MET A 214 -13.93 -8.86 -2.91
C MET A 214 -13.59 -8.85 -1.43
N SER A 215 -14.57 -8.99 -0.56
CA SER A 215 -14.40 -8.96 0.89
C SER A 215 -14.20 -10.36 1.48
N LEU A 216 -13.44 -10.44 2.57
CA LEU A 216 -13.32 -11.66 3.35
C LEU A 216 -14.38 -11.69 4.46
N ARG A 217 -15.07 -12.84 4.61
CA ARG A 217 -15.89 -13.09 5.79
C ARG A 217 -15.01 -13.26 7.04
N PRO A 218 -15.53 -13.07 8.26
CA PRO A 218 -14.73 -13.17 9.50
C PRO A 218 -13.93 -14.48 9.62
N GLU A 219 -14.50 -15.63 9.21
CA GLU A 219 -13.81 -16.92 9.24
C GLU A 219 -12.64 -16.97 8.24
N GLN A 220 -12.83 -16.39 7.05
CA GLN A 220 -11.80 -16.30 6.02
C GLN A 220 -10.68 -15.34 6.46
N LEU A 221 -11.03 -14.24 7.09
CA LEU A 221 -10.06 -13.30 7.65
C LEU A 221 -9.25 -13.95 8.77
N LYS A 222 -9.89 -14.72 9.66
CA LYS A 222 -9.19 -15.52 10.68
C LYS A 222 -8.26 -16.54 10.03
N ARG A 223 -8.71 -17.28 9.00
CA ARG A 223 -7.87 -18.20 8.22
C ARG A 223 -6.65 -17.50 7.64
N LEU A 224 -6.83 -16.31 7.05
CA LEU A 224 -5.72 -15.52 6.52
C LEU A 224 -4.68 -15.20 7.61
N MET A 225 -5.12 -14.76 8.78
CA MET A 225 -4.21 -14.44 9.89
C MET A 225 -3.48 -15.69 10.40
N ASP A 226 -4.18 -16.81 10.55
CA ASP A 226 -3.61 -18.09 10.98
C ASP A 226 -2.57 -18.59 9.95
N PHE A 227 -2.90 -18.53 8.64
CA PHE A 227 -1.99 -18.88 7.56
C PHE A 227 -0.70 -18.02 7.60
N ILE A 228 -0.81 -16.70 7.70
CA ILE A 228 0.36 -15.82 7.75
C ILE A 228 1.23 -16.16 8.95
N ALA A 229 0.62 -16.39 10.13
CA ALA A 229 1.36 -16.75 11.33
C ALA A 229 2.14 -18.06 11.16
N GLN A 230 1.55 -19.07 10.52
CA GLN A 230 2.18 -20.34 10.20
C GLN A 230 3.30 -20.19 9.16
N ALA A 231 3.04 -19.49 8.05
CA ALA A 231 4.03 -19.23 7.02
C ALA A 231 5.26 -18.47 7.54
N ARG A 232 5.05 -17.54 8.49
CA ARG A 232 6.15 -16.85 9.18
C ARG A 232 6.94 -17.75 10.13
N ALA A 233 6.30 -18.74 10.74
CA ALA A 233 6.97 -19.74 11.56
C ALA A 233 7.76 -20.76 10.73
N ASP A 234 7.28 -21.10 9.53
CA ASP A 234 7.97 -21.92 8.52
C ASP A 234 9.29 -21.23 8.08
N GLY A 235 9.26 -19.94 7.79
CA GLY A 235 10.45 -19.13 7.54
C GLY A 235 11.10 -19.29 6.17
N ARG A 236 10.57 -20.12 5.26
CA ARG A 236 11.11 -20.33 3.91
C ARG A 236 10.97 -19.11 3.00
N ILE A 237 9.97 -18.26 3.28
CA ILE A 237 9.74 -16.98 2.62
C ILE A 237 9.30 -15.96 3.68
N GLN A 238 9.70 -14.70 3.52
CA GLN A 238 9.27 -13.65 4.45
C GLN A 238 7.82 -13.23 4.13
N VAL A 239 6.87 -13.69 4.96
CA VAL A 239 5.45 -13.34 4.79
C VAL A 239 5.05 -12.24 5.76
N THR A 240 4.23 -11.26 5.31
CA THR A 240 3.73 -10.19 6.17
C THR A 240 2.33 -9.75 5.77
N PHE A 241 1.53 -9.35 6.77
CA PHE A 241 0.27 -8.65 6.54
C PHE A 241 0.51 -7.15 6.45
N SER A 242 -0.23 -6.50 5.60
CA SER A 242 -0.13 -5.07 5.32
C SER A 242 -0.57 -4.16 6.49
N CYS A 243 -0.45 -2.84 6.31
CA CYS A 243 -0.72 -1.81 7.32
C CYS A 243 -2.21 -1.35 7.32
N GLU A 244 -3.18 -2.28 7.41
CA GLU A 244 -4.60 -1.93 7.30
C GLU A 244 -5.26 -1.60 8.65
N ALA A 245 -4.98 -2.39 9.70
CA ALA A 245 -5.60 -2.20 11.00
C ALA A 245 -4.78 -2.82 12.13
N TYR A 246 -5.15 -2.50 13.37
CA TYR A 246 -4.71 -3.22 14.57
C TYR A 246 -5.44 -4.56 14.67
N LEU A 247 -4.69 -5.65 14.85
CA LEU A 247 -5.16 -7.04 14.74
C LEU A 247 -5.26 -7.77 16.09
N GLY A 248 -5.09 -7.05 17.21
CA GLY A 248 -5.19 -7.66 18.55
C GLY A 248 -4.16 -8.76 18.78
N LYS A 249 -4.62 -9.99 19.06
CA LYS A 249 -3.76 -11.14 19.35
C LYS A 249 -2.84 -11.58 18.19
N TYR A 250 -3.11 -11.11 16.97
CA TYR A 250 -2.30 -11.41 15.79
C TYR A 250 -1.16 -10.41 15.56
N GLU A 251 -1.17 -9.25 16.26
CA GLU A 251 -0.05 -8.32 16.16
C GLU A 251 1.28 -9.03 16.43
N ARG A 252 2.31 -8.72 15.61
CA ARG A 252 3.63 -9.33 15.61
C ARG A 252 3.69 -10.83 15.23
N LYS A 253 2.55 -11.52 15.16
CA LYS A 253 2.50 -12.86 14.57
C LYS A 253 2.48 -12.78 13.05
N VAL A 254 1.80 -11.78 12.50
CA VAL A 254 1.59 -11.60 11.07
C VAL A 254 2.38 -10.44 10.44
N ARG A 255 3.09 -9.66 11.25
CA ARG A 255 3.99 -8.56 10.82
C ARG A 255 5.12 -8.35 11.83
N ASP A 256 6.16 -7.60 11.46
CA ASP A 256 7.35 -7.43 12.31
C ASP A 256 7.16 -6.41 13.43
N SER A 257 6.31 -5.39 13.21
CA SER A 257 5.98 -4.35 14.19
C SER A 257 4.50 -4.34 14.51
N TYR A 258 4.12 -3.60 15.55
CA TYR A 258 2.72 -3.26 15.78
C TYR A 258 2.17 -2.36 14.69
N PHE A 259 0.84 -2.31 14.59
CA PHE A 259 0.14 -1.47 13.62
C PHE A 259 0.53 0.01 13.74
N PHE A 260 0.85 0.58 12.60
CA PHE A 260 1.10 2.00 12.44
C PHE A 260 0.82 2.43 10.99
N CYS A 261 -0.26 3.16 10.77
CA CYS A 261 -0.49 3.82 9.49
C CYS A 261 0.38 5.07 9.40
N ARG A 262 1.36 5.07 8.52
CA ARG A 262 2.36 6.13 8.37
C ARG A 262 1.94 7.24 7.40
N ALA A 263 0.76 7.15 6.82
CA ALA A 263 0.23 8.16 5.91
C ALA A 263 0.15 9.54 6.60
N GLY A 264 0.76 10.56 6.01
CA GLY A 264 0.88 11.91 6.54
C GLY A 264 1.90 12.11 7.67
N ILE A 265 2.60 11.02 8.07
CA ILE A 265 3.61 11.03 9.14
C ILE A 265 5.02 10.78 8.57
N GLN A 266 5.18 9.76 7.74
CA GLN A 266 6.43 9.41 7.06
C GLN A 266 6.21 9.22 5.56
N ILE A 267 4.94 9.21 5.13
CA ILE A 267 4.51 8.91 3.76
C ILE A 267 3.65 10.05 3.26
N ALA A 268 3.97 10.56 2.07
CA ALA A 268 3.15 11.48 1.29
C ALA A 268 2.92 10.95 -0.12
N SER A 269 2.07 11.61 -0.88
CA SER A 269 1.86 11.34 -2.31
C SER A 269 1.64 12.62 -3.10
N VAL A 270 2.08 12.60 -4.36
CA VAL A 270 1.64 13.54 -5.39
C VAL A 270 0.83 12.76 -6.40
N LEU A 271 -0.42 13.15 -6.60
CA LEU A 271 -1.38 12.49 -7.46
C LEU A 271 -1.29 13.02 -8.89
N THR A 272 -1.93 12.36 -9.83
CA THR A 272 -1.86 12.67 -11.27
C THR A 272 -2.27 14.10 -11.61
N ASP A 273 -3.17 14.69 -10.84
CA ASP A 273 -3.63 16.08 -11.00
C ASP A 273 -2.78 17.12 -10.23
N GLY A 274 -1.64 16.67 -9.68
CA GLY A 274 -0.76 17.49 -8.85
C GLY A 274 -1.21 17.62 -7.41
N SER A 275 -2.29 17.00 -6.99
CA SER A 275 -2.76 17.03 -5.59
C SER A 275 -1.75 16.41 -4.65
N ILE A 276 -1.51 17.07 -3.50
CA ILE A 276 -0.64 16.61 -2.42
C ILE A 276 -1.51 15.91 -1.38
N SER A 277 -1.28 14.62 -1.18
CA SER A 277 -2.03 13.76 -0.25
C SER A 277 -1.07 12.91 0.58
N ALA A 278 -1.60 12.17 1.55
CA ALA A 278 -0.80 11.30 2.42
C ALA A 278 -0.53 9.90 1.82
N CYS A 279 -1.44 9.40 0.97
CA CYS A 279 -1.32 8.10 0.32
C CYS A 279 -2.24 8.08 -0.91
N PRO A 280 -1.91 7.41 -2.01
CA PRO A 280 -2.76 7.35 -3.20
C PRO A 280 -4.16 6.76 -2.95
N ASN A 281 -4.29 5.90 -1.95
CA ASN A 281 -5.53 5.17 -1.63
C ASN A 281 -6.44 5.89 -0.62
N ILE A 282 -6.10 7.09 -0.18
CA ILE A 282 -6.92 7.88 0.75
C ILE A 282 -7.95 8.69 -0.04
N ASP A 283 -9.14 8.88 0.56
CA ASP A 283 -10.19 9.69 -0.03
C ASP A 283 -9.68 11.09 -0.43
N ARG A 284 -10.21 11.62 -1.53
CA ARG A 284 -9.80 12.92 -2.07
C ARG A 284 -10.12 14.10 -1.15
N SER A 285 -11.05 13.95 -0.23
CA SER A 285 -11.35 14.96 0.80
C SER A 285 -10.16 15.23 1.74
N PHE A 286 -9.21 14.28 1.83
CA PHE A 286 -7.96 14.44 2.60
C PHE A 286 -6.81 15.10 1.82
N VAL A 287 -7.02 15.64 0.63
CA VAL A 287 -6.00 16.40 -0.11
C VAL A 287 -5.63 17.67 0.64
N GLN A 288 -4.33 17.92 0.83
CA GLN A 288 -3.81 19.02 1.65
C GLN A 288 -3.27 20.19 0.83
N GLY A 289 -3.07 20.01 -0.45
CA GLY A 289 -2.55 21.05 -1.35
C GLY A 289 -2.42 20.55 -2.77
N ASN A 290 -1.79 21.34 -3.64
CA ASN A 290 -1.54 20.98 -5.02
C ASN A 290 -0.23 21.64 -5.50
N ILE A 291 0.65 20.87 -6.15
CA ILE A 291 2.00 21.31 -6.59
C ILE A 291 1.99 22.51 -7.56
N TYR A 292 0.86 22.78 -8.19
CA TYR A 292 0.71 23.94 -9.10
C TYR A 292 0.38 25.24 -8.38
N ARG A 293 0.08 25.20 -7.08
CA ARG A 293 -0.32 26.38 -6.29
C ARG A 293 0.44 26.51 -4.99
N ASP A 294 0.97 25.40 -4.48
CA ASP A 294 1.54 25.32 -3.13
C ASP A 294 2.98 24.80 -3.19
N ASP A 295 3.82 25.24 -2.27
CA ASP A 295 5.11 24.61 -2.01
C ASP A 295 4.92 23.27 -1.29
N PHE A 296 5.47 22.20 -1.85
CA PHE A 296 5.28 20.84 -1.31
C PHE A 296 5.79 20.72 0.12
N LEU A 297 6.97 21.31 0.42
CA LEU A 297 7.58 21.21 1.76
C LEU A 297 6.78 21.99 2.80
N GLU A 298 6.25 23.17 2.42
CA GLU A 298 5.34 23.94 3.27
C GLU A 298 4.07 23.15 3.59
N VAL A 299 3.43 22.58 2.58
CA VAL A 299 2.23 21.75 2.76
C VAL A 299 2.53 20.55 3.67
N TRP A 300 3.64 19.82 3.40
CA TRP A 300 4.06 18.70 4.22
C TRP A 300 4.26 19.09 5.69
N ASN A 301 4.94 20.19 5.96
CA ASN A 301 5.25 20.58 7.32
C ASN A 301 4.01 21.08 8.09
N ASN A 302 3.10 21.79 7.43
CA ASN A 302 2.11 22.63 8.13
C ASN A 302 0.66 22.22 7.93
N ARG A 303 0.30 21.34 6.95
CA ARG A 303 -1.11 21.08 6.63
C ARG A 303 -1.56 19.64 6.88
N PHE A 304 -0.68 18.73 7.29
CA PHE A 304 -1.00 17.31 7.48
C PHE A 304 -1.50 16.98 8.90
N GLU A 305 -1.97 17.97 9.67
CA GLU A 305 -2.40 17.77 11.06
C GLU A 305 -3.54 16.74 11.18
N VAL A 306 -4.48 16.72 10.25
CA VAL A 306 -5.60 15.77 10.23
C VAL A 306 -5.14 14.30 10.17
N MET A 307 -3.95 14.02 9.62
CA MET A 307 -3.34 12.69 9.59
C MET A 307 -2.49 12.40 10.82
N ARG A 308 -1.91 13.43 11.43
CA ARG A 308 -1.00 13.35 12.58
C ARG A 308 -1.74 13.31 13.90
N ASP A 309 -2.79 14.11 14.03
CA ASP A 309 -3.74 14.05 15.15
C ASP A 309 -5.03 13.34 14.72
N ARG A 310 -5.17 12.10 15.11
CA ARG A 310 -6.30 11.25 14.73
C ARG A 310 -7.41 11.19 15.76
N ARG A 311 -7.46 12.13 16.73
CA ARG A 311 -8.53 12.16 17.75
C ARG A 311 -9.92 12.26 17.14
N TRP A 312 -10.06 12.84 15.95
CA TRP A 312 -11.30 12.91 15.19
C TRP A 312 -11.85 11.50 14.82
N THR A 313 -10.99 10.47 14.69
CA THR A 313 -11.42 9.09 14.38
C THR A 313 -12.12 8.41 15.57
N LYS A 314 -12.16 9.03 16.77
CA LYS A 314 -12.78 8.46 17.96
C LYS A 314 -14.30 8.66 17.96
N THR A 315 -14.94 8.25 16.87
CA THR A 315 -16.38 8.35 16.61
C THR A 315 -16.98 6.97 16.34
N GLY A 316 -18.28 6.87 16.23
CA GLY A 316 -18.99 5.64 15.91
C GLY A 316 -18.49 4.45 16.72
N ILE A 317 -18.12 3.34 16.05
CA ILE A 317 -17.63 2.12 16.69
C ILE A 317 -16.29 2.30 17.41
N CYS A 318 -15.52 3.33 17.07
CA CYS A 318 -14.25 3.64 17.70
C CYS A 318 -14.39 4.35 19.06
N LYS A 319 -15.53 4.99 19.35
CA LYS A 319 -15.78 5.82 20.55
C LYS A 319 -15.60 5.03 21.85
N GLY A 320 -16.14 3.81 21.91
CA GLY A 320 -16.07 2.91 23.08
C GLY A 320 -15.08 1.76 22.93
N CYS A 321 -14.21 1.77 21.91
CA CYS A 321 -13.35 0.64 21.61
C CYS A 321 -12.11 0.58 22.52
N ASP A 322 -11.96 -0.51 23.29
CA ASP A 322 -10.80 -0.75 24.16
C ASP A 322 -9.47 -0.80 23.41
N ALA A 323 -9.51 -1.22 22.12
CA ALA A 323 -8.33 -1.31 21.28
C ALA A 323 -7.90 0.04 20.70
N TYR A 324 -8.72 1.10 20.82
CA TYR A 324 -8.48 2.40 20.18
C TYR A 324 -7.08 2.96 20.47
N LYS A 325 -6.60 2.88 21.71
CA LYS A 325 -5.26 3.33 22.11
C LYS A 325 -4.11 2.68 21.33
N ASN A 326 -4.35 1.48 20.77
CA ASN A 326 -3.36 0.72 19.98
C ASN A 326 -3.65 0.84 18.47
N CYS A 327 -4.91 1.07 18.10
CA CYS A 327 -5.40 1.13 16.72
C CYS A 327 -5.34 2.53 16.13
N ASP A 328 -5.67 3.54 16.93
CA ASP A 328 -5.71 4.96 16.51
C ASP A 328 -6.59 5.19 15.28
N GLY A 329 -7.79 4.56 15.27
CA GLY A 329 -8.75 4.64 14.18
C GLY A 329 -8.45 3.79 12.94
N GLY A 330 -7.37 2.97 12.95
CA GLY A 330 -7.03 2.13 11.78
C GLY A 330 -6.32 2.88 10.66
N ALA A 331 -6.30 2.29 9.47
CA ALA A 331 -5.69 2.91 8.31
C ALA A 331 -6.59 4.00 7.71
N LEU A 332 -6.02 5.12 7.30
CA LEU A 332 -6.77 6.29 6.80
C LEU A 332 -7.58 5.99 5.53
N HIS A 333 -7.12 5.08 4.68
CA HIS A 333 -7.85 4.69 3.47
C HIS A 333 -9.16 3.94 3.74
N LEU A 334 -9.43 3.58 5.00
CA LEU A 334 -10.69 2.99 5.43
C LEU A 334 -11.70 4.03 5.97
N TRP A 335 -11.35 5.31 5.94
CA TRP A 335 -12.21 6.40 6.34
C TRP A 335 -12.76 7.14 5.13
N ASP A 336 -14.07 7.37 5.18
CA ASP A 336 -14.78 8.31 4.32
C ASP A 336 -15.18 9.50 5.20
N GLU A 337 -14.55 10.65 4.97
CA GLU A 337 -14.82 11.86 5.76
C GLU A 337 -16.31 12.25 5.73
N LYS A 338 -16.96 12.04 4.58
CA LYS A 338 -18.40 12.38 4.42
C LYS A 338 -19.34 11.53 5.28
N ARG A 339 -18.90 10.32 5.65
CA ARG A 339 -19.69 9.39 6.47
C ARG A 339 -19.34 9.48 7.95
N ASP A 340 -18.27 10.18 8.31
CA ASP A 340 -17.74 10.27 9.67
C ASP A 340 -17.64 8.90 10.38
N ALA A 341 -17.32 7.86 9.61
CA ALA A 341 -17.24 6.48 10.06
C ALA A 341 -16.20 5.67 9.30
N ILE A 342 -15.61 4.69 9.98
CA ILE A 342 -14.75 3.72 9.35
C ILE A 342 -15.57 2.73 8.50
N MET A 343 -15.24 2.59 7.23
CA MET A 343 -15.94 1.70 6.28
C MET A 343 -15.79 0.21 6.63
N SER A 344 -14.67 -0.19 7.22
CA SER A 344 -14.40 -1.57 7.60
C SER A 344 -13.46 -1.63 8.80
N CYS A 345 -13.80 -2.44 9.81
CA CYS A 345 -12.97 -2.64 10.99
C CYS A 345 -12.52 -4.11 11.12
N ILE A 346 -11.31 -4.40 10.66
CA ILE A 346 -10.70 -5.74 10.73
C ILE A 346 -10.60 -6.23 12.18
N HIS A 347 -10.28 -5.33 13.12
CA HIS A 347 -10.21 -5.71 14.54
C HIS A 347 -11.53 -6.25 15.06
N GLN A 348 -12.65 -5.60 14.72
CA GLN A 348 -14.00 -6.05 15.12
C GLN A 348 -14.38 -7.36 14.44
N GLN A 349 -14.07 -7.52 13.16
CA GLN A 349 -14.32 -8.78 12.42
C GLN A 349 -13.56 -9.98 13.03
N LEU A 350 -12.34 -9.76 13.52
CA LEU A 350 -11.56 -10.81 14.21
C LEU A 350 -12.00 -11.08 15.66
N ASN A 351 -12.81 -10.20 16.27
CA ASN A 351 -13.22 -10.26 17.67
C ASN A 351 -14.74 -9.93 17.82
N PRO A 352 -15.65 -10.72 17.24
CA PRO A 352 -17.08 -10.39 17.19
C PRO A 352 -17.80 -10.37 18.55
N SER A 353 -17.25 -11.01 19.59
CA SER A 353 -17.87 -11.14 20.92
C SER A 353 -17.84 -9.87 21.79
N ARG A 354 -17.45 -8.71 21.24
CA ARG A 354 -17.44 -7.39 21.93
C ARG A 354 -18.45 -6.39 21.35
N GLN A 355 -19.47 -6.87 20.67
CA GLN A 355 -20.60 -6.02 20.33
C GLN A 355 -21.43 -5.80 21.61
N SER A 356 -21.47 -4.55 22.10
CA SER A 356 -22.56 -4.12 22.98
C SER A 356 -23.88 -4.42 22.27
N GLU A 357 -24.80 -5.08 22.96
CA GLU A 357 -26.18 -5.28 22.51
C GLU A 357 -26.73 -3.97 21.93
N PRO A 358 -27.47 -4.01 20.80
CA PRO A 358 -28.12 -2.82 20.32
C PRO A 358 -29.04 -2.32 21.44
N ALA A 359 -28.89 -1.05 21.80
CA ALA A 359 -29.79 -0.40 22.74
C ALA A 359 -31.22 -0.61 22.22
N SER A 360 -32.02 -1.41 22.95
CA SER A 360 -33.44 -1.58 22.72
C SER A 360 -34.08 -0.22 22.96
N TYR A 361 -34.43 0.47 21.89
CA TYR A 361 -35.34 1.61 21.99
C TYR A 361 -36.73 1.07 22.32
N SER A 362 -37.11 1.17 23.58
CA SER A 362 -38.50 1.11 24.05
C SER A 362 -39.19 2.45 23.82
#